data_544908ed9cf8ed0e1d44c0882d92ea28
#
_entry.id   544908ed9cf8ed0e1d44c0882d92ea28
#
_cell.length_a   1.000
_cell.length_b   1.000
_cell.length_c   1.000
_cell.angle_alpha   90.00
_cell.angle_beta   90.00
_cell.angle_gamma   90.00
#
_symmetry.space_group_name_H-M   'P 1'
#
loop_
_entity.id
_entity.type
_entity.pdbx_description
1 polymer ?
#
loop_
_entity_poly.entity_id
_entity_poly.type
_entity_poly.pdbx_seq_one_letter_code
_entity_poly.pdbx_strand_id
1 'polypeptide(L)'
;MGVIKNKKWFFIFLLPGLLFYILSVFYPIEESIRLSFMEWNGIGDKTFAGLQNYVTMFHDPTFYKSFLNNLIYLLIVVVMQLGIGLVFAVLLTFMKKHVTFVKTLYYVPCIITTVAIAQLFRSMYATEPMGLINQFFQAIGMEGMVTSWLANIHTALIAVSVPEGWRFTGMYMVIFWIIKVL
;
A
#
# COMPACT_ATOMS: atom_id res chain seq x y z
N MET A 1 -32.62 -19.41 4.60
CA MET A 1 -31.61 -20.28 3.94
C MET A 1 -32.11 -21.03 2.68
N GLY A 2 -33.06 -20.48 1.93
CA GLY A 2 -33.70 -21.12 0.77
C GLY A 2 -33.19 -20.68 -0.61
N VAL A 3 -32.52 -19.54 -0.72
CA VAL A 3 -32.12 -18.96 -2.03
C VAL A 3 -30.95 -19.73 -2.67
N ILE A 4 -30.05 -20.30 -1.85
CA ILE A 4 -28.87 -21.06 -2.34
C ILE A 4 -29.27 -22.45 -2.90
N LYS A 5 -30.45 -22.99 -2.53
CA LYS A 5 -30.94 -24.28 -3.06
C LYS A 5 -31.41 -24.20 -4.52
N ASN A 6 -31.73 -23.05 -5.02
CA ASN A 6 -32.21 -22.89 -6.40
C ASN A 6 -31.11 -22.31 -7.30
N LYS A 7 -30.41 -23.15 -8.03
CA LYS A 7 -29.31 -22.81 -8.92
C LYS A 7 -29.65 -21.66 -9.89
N LYS A 8 -30.92 -21.54 -10.33
CA LYS A 8 -31.33 -20.46 -11.23
C LYS A 8 -31.21 -19.08 -10.58
N TRP A 9 -31.67 -18.92 -9.35
CA TRP A 9 -31.56 -17.65 -8.63
C TRP A 9 -30.11 -17.28 -8.29
N PHE A 10 -29.28 -18.28 -7.96
CA PHE A 10 -27.86 -18.09 -7.77
C PHE A 10 -27.19 -17.47 -9.01
N PHE A 11 -27.45 -18.04 -10.21
CA PHE A 11 -26.92 -17.50 -11.45
C PHE A 11 -27.47 -16.11 -11.79
N ILE A 12 -28.76 -15.87 -11.59
CA ILE A 12 -29.41 -14.56 -11.88
C ILE A 12 -28.76 -13.46 -11.03
N PHE A 13 -28.49 -13.69 -9.75
CA PHE A 13 -27.85 -12.70 -8.88
C PHE A 13 -26.34 -12.56 -9.10
N LEU A 14 -25.66 -13.64 -9.45
CA LEU A 14 -24.22 -13.61 -9.67
C LEU A 14 -23.84 -13.06 -11.04
N LEU A 15 -24.64 -13.32 -12.06
CA LEU A 15 -24.31 -13.04 -13.46
C LEU A 15 -24.06 -11.56 -13.75
N PRO A 16 -24.87 -10.59 -13.28
CA PRO A 16 -24.60 -9.17 -13.50
C PRO A 16 -23.26 -8.72 -12.92
N GLY A 17 -22.96 -9.13 -11.67
CA GLY A 17 -21.69 -8.82 -11.02
C GLY A 17 -20.49 -9.48 -11.72
N LEU A 18 -20.64 -10.72 -12.14
CA LEU A 18 -19.62 -11.46 -12.87
C LEU A 18 -19.34 -10.85 -14.25
N LEU A 19 -20.39 -10.47 -14.98
CA LEU A 19 -20.24 -9.78 -16.27
C LEU A 19 -19.51 -8.46 -16.13
N PHE A 20 -19.90 -7.65 -15.12
CA PHE A 20 -19.22 -6.39 -14.86
C PHE A 20 -17.76 -6.61 -14.48
N TYR A 21 -17.47 -7.64 -13.68
CA TYR A 21 -16.10 -8.00 -13.30
C TYR A 21 -15.27 -8.45 -14.51
N ILE A 22 -15.85 -9.29 -15.39
CA ILE A 22 -15.18 -9.73 -16.62
C ILE A 22 -14.84 -8.52 -17.51
N LEU A 23 -15.82 -7.64 -17.76
CA LEU A 23 -15.62 -6.48 -18.60
C LEU A 23 -14.65 -5.45 -18.01
N SER A 24 -14.66 -5.26 -16.69
CA SER A 24 -13.85 -4.22 -16.04
C SER A 24 -12.47 -4.70 -15.60
N VAL A 25 -12.25 -6.00 -15.44
CA VAL A 25 -11.00 -6.57 -14.94
C VAL A 25 -10.35 -7.49 -15.97
N PHE A 26 -11.06 -8.54 -16.42
CA PHE A 26 -10.45 -9.51 -17.34
C PHE A 26 -10.17 -8.95 -18.72
N TYR A 27 -11.12 -8.20 -19.30
CA TYR A 27 -10.91 -7.60 -20.62
C TYR A 27 -9.72 -6.62 -20.66
N PRO A 28 -9.55 -5.67 -19.71
CA PRO A 28 -8.35 -4.83 -19.68
C PRO A 28 -7.05 -5.61 -19.46
N ILE A 29 -7.08 -6.71 -18.69
CA ILE A 29 -5.89 -7.56 -18.50
C ILE A 29 -5.52 -8.25 -19.81
N GLU A 30 -6.51 -8.85 -20.50
CA GLU A 30 -6.29 -9.49 -21.81
C GLU A 30 -5.72 -8.49 -22.82
N GLU A 31 -6.32 -7.31 -22.93
CA GLU A 31 -5.82 -6.27 -23.84
C GLU A 31 -4.43 -5.77 -23.44
N SER A 32 -4.12 -5.67 -22.15
CA SER A 32 -2.76 -5.32 -21.68
C SER A 32 -1.73 -6.37 -22.07
N ILE A 33 -2.07 -7.66 -21.94
CA ILE A 33 -1.21 -8.76 -22.39
C ILE A 33 -1.01 -8.69 -23.89
N ARG A 34 -2.06 -8.47 -24.67
CA ARG A 34 -1.98 -8.32 -26.12
C ARG A 34 -1.11 -7.13 -26.52
N LEU A 35 -1.31 -5.97 -25.88
CA LEU A 35 -0.53 -4.76 -26.12
C LEU A 35 0.94 -4.93 -25.75
N SER A 36 1.29 -5.79 -24.80
CA SER A 36 2.68 -6.03 -24.44
C SER A 36 3.53 -6.62 -25.60
N PHE A 37 2.87 -7.24 -26.59
CA PHE A 37 3.51 -7.76 -27.82
C PHE A 37 3.42 -6.78 -28.99
N MET A 38 2.87 -5.59 -28.78
CA MET A 38 2.70 -4.57 -29.83
C MET A 38 3.60 -3.37 -29.55
N GLU A 39 4.07 -2.72 -30.59
CA GLU A 39 4.62 -1.39 -30.53
C GLU A 39 3.50 -0.38 -30.79
N TRP A 40 3.23 0.47 -29.79
CA TRP A 40 2.17 1.45 -29.85
C TRP A 40 2.44 2.60 -28.89
N ASN A 41 2.32 3.82 -29.39
CA ASN A 41 2.55 5.04 -28.61
C ASN A 41 1.24 5.64 -28.01
N GLY A 42 0.14 4.91 -28.06
CA GLY A 42 -1.16 5.38 -27.60
C GLY A 42 -2.01 6.01 -28.70
N ILE A 43 -1.47 6.34 -29.87
CA ILE A 43 -2.15 7.01 -30.98
C ILE A 43 -1.74 6.30 -32.27
N GLY A 44 -2.72 6.09 -33.20
CA GLY A 44 -2.46 5.48 -34.49
C GLY A 44 -2.42 3.96 -34.49
N ASP A 45 -1.79 3.39 -35.52
CA ASP A 45 -1.78 1.96 -35.76
C ASP A 45 -0.85 1.22 -34.79
N LYS A 46 -1.26 0.02 -34.42
CA LYS A 46 -0.48 -0.91 -33.57
C LYS A 46 0.30 -1.84 -34.49
N THR A 47 1.60 -1.94 -34.34
CA THR A 47 2.45 -2.87 -35.05
C THR A 47 2.90 -4.01 -34.16
N PHE A 48 2.99 -5.22 -34.71
CA PHE A 48 3.40 -6.38 -33.92
C PHE A 48 4.91 -6.34 -33.68
N ALA A 49 5.32 -6.23 -32.40
CA ALA A 49 6.72 -6.15 -31.98
C ALA A 49 7.26 -7.48 -31.40
N GLY A 50 6.41 -8.51 -31.27
CA GLY A 50 6.81 -9.77 -30.65
C GLY A 50 7.28 -9.58 -29.21
N LEU A 51 8.47 -10.07 -28.88
CA LEU A 51 9.06 -9.98 -27.53
C LEU A 51 9.97 -8.76 -27.34
N GLN A 52 10.04 -7.84 -28.32
CA GLN A 52 10.97 -6.71 -28.27
C GLN A 52 10.78 -5.81 -27.03
N ASN A 53 9.53 -5.58 -26.61
CA ASN A 53 9.24 -4.81 -25.40
C ASN A 53 9.84 -5.46 -24.14
N TYR A 54 9.78 -6.78 -24.06
CA TYR A 54 10.38 -7.54 -22.94
C TYR A 54 11.90 -7.50 -22.98
N VAL A 55 12.49 -7.62 -24.16
CA VAL A 55 13.94 -7.50 -24.32
C VAL A 55 14.41 -6.12 -23.89
N THR A 56 13.74 -5.07 -24.32
CA THR A 56 14.04 -3.69 -23.93
C THR A 56 13.91 -3.51 -22.41
N MET A 57 12.81 -4.00 -21.83
CA MET A 57 12.56 -3.92 -20.39
C MET A 57 13.67 -4.60 -19.55
N PHE A 58 14.10 -5.81 -19.96
CA PHE A 58 15.16 -6.53 -19.24
C PHE A 58 16.57 -5.96 -19.45
N HIS A 59 16.77 -5.05 -20.42
CA HIS A 59 18.01 -4.30 -20.59
C HIS A 59 17.97 -2.89 -19.99
N ASP A 60 16.81 -2.46 -19.45
CA ASP A 60 16.66 -1.14 -18.83
C ASP A 60 17.09 -1.16 -17.37
N PRO A 61 18.16 -0.44 -16.98
CA PRO A 61 18.58 -0.31 -15.59
C PRO A 61 17.49 0.31 -14.69
N THR A 62 16.62 1.15 -15.27
CA THR A 62 15.53 1.80 -14.55
C THR A 62 14.49 0.79 -14.08
N PHE A 63 14.24 -0.25 -14.87
CA PHE A 63 13.37 -1.36 -14.50
C PHE A 63 13.86 -2.06 -13.23
N TYR A 64 15.14 -2.45 -13.21
CA TYR A 64 15.71 -3.13 -12.03
C TYR A 64 15.72 -2.25 -10.79
N LYS A 65 16.07 -0.96 -10.94
CA LYS A 65 16.02 0.01 -9.84
C LYS A 65 14.59 0.14 -9.29
N SER A 66 13.60 0.27 -10.16
CA SER A 66 12.19 0.38 -9.78
C SER A 66 11.70 -0.90 -9.11
N PHE A 67 12.08 -2.06 -9.63
CA PHE A 67 11.75 -3.36 -9.05
C PHE A 67 12.34 -3.52 -7.65
N LEU A 68 13.62 -3.19 -7.46
CA LEU A 68 14.28 -3.22 -6.16
C LEU A 68 13.64 -2.26 -5.16
N ASN A 69 13.33 -1.03 -5.58
CA ASN A 69 12.63 -0.06 -4.75
C ASN A 69 11.25 -0.58 -4.30
N ASN A 70 10.51 -1.26 -5.17
CA ASN A 70 9.24 -1.88 -4.80
C ASN A 70 9.41 -3.01 -3.79
N LEU A 71 10.46 -3.84 -3.91
CA LEU A 71 10.77 -4.89 -2.93
C LEU A 71 11.14 -4.30 -1.57
N ILE A 72 11.96 -3.24 -1.54
CA ILE A 72 12.32 -2.55 -0.30
C ILE A 72 11.08 -1.90 0.33
N TYR A 73 10.26 -1.21 -0.46
CA TYR A 73 8.99 -0.65 -0.01
C TYR A 73 8.09 -1.72 0.62
N LEU A 74 7.87 -2.82 -0.09
CA LEU A 74 7.09 -3.95 0.40
C LEU A 74 7.62 -4.48 1.73
N LEU A 75 8.94 -4.68 1.82
CA LEU A 75 9.58 -5.19 3.05
C LEU A 75 9.35 -4.25 4.23
N ILE A 76 9.56 -2.93 4.05
CA ILE A 76 9.35 -1.93 5.11
C ILE A 76 7.89 -1.94 5.55
N VAL A 77 6.95 -1.89 4.61
CA VAL A 77 5.51 -1.86 4.90
C VAL A 77 5.06 -3.14 5.61
N VAL A 78 5.48 -4.32 5.14
CA VAL A 78 5.14 -5.61 5.75
C VAL A 78 5.70 -5.71 7.17
N VAL A 79 6.98 -5.35 7.37
CA VAL A 79 7.60 -5.38 8.70
C VAL A 79 6.89 -4.42 9.65
N MET A 80 6.51 -3.24 9.21
CA MET A 80 5.76 -2.29 10.04
C MET A 80 4.36 -2.82 10.35
N GLN A 81 3.61 -3.25 9.36
CA GLN A 81 2.22 -3.68 9.55
C GLN A 81 2.12 -4.98 10.36
N LEU A 82 2.85 -6.02 9.96
CA LEU A 82 2.79 -7.31 10.63
C LEU A 82 3.66 -7.33 11.90
N GLY A 83 4.89 -6.82 11.85
CA GLY A 83 5.82 -6.85 12.98
C GLY A 83 5.34 -5.99 14.13
N ILE A 84 5.09 -4.70 13.89
CA ILE A 84 4.60 -3.77 14.93
C ILE A 84 3.18 -4.16 15.33
N GLY A 85 2.31 -4.56 14.38
CA GLY A 85 0.96 -5.04 14.65
C GLY A 85 0.95 -6.24 15.59
N LEU A 86 1.83 -7.23 15.37
CA LEU A 86 1.99 -8.39 16.25
C LEU A 86 2.47 -7.99 17.65
N VAL A 87 3.50 -7.13 17.73
CA VAL A 87 4.01 -6.63 19.01
C VAL A 87 2.87 -5.96 19.81
N PHE A 88 2.12 -5.08 19.18
CA PHE A 88 0.98 -4.40 19.83
C PHE A 88 -0.14 -5.37 20.21
N ALA A 89 -0.43 -6.37 19.38
CA ALA A 89 -1.41 -7.41 19.72
C ALA A 89 -0.99 -8.20 20.99
N VAL A 90 0.30 -8.55 21.09
CA VAL A 90 0.85 -9.21 22.27
C VAL A 90 0.77 -8.29 23.50
N LEU A 91 1.16 -7.02 23.37
CA LEU A 91 1.07 -6.06 24.48
C LEU A 91 -0.37 -5.88 24.97
N LEU A 92 -1.36 -5.87 24.07
CA LEU A 92 -2.78 -5.81 24.43
C LEU A 92 -3.24 -6.99 25.30
N THR A 93 -2.61 -8.17 25.18
CA THR A 93 -2.99 -9.33 26.00
C THR A 93 -2.62 -9.19 27.48
N PHE A 94 -1.64 -8.34 27.78
CA PHE A 94 -1.27 -8.02 29.16
C PHE A 94 -2.13 -6.92 29.80
N MET A 95 -2.92 -6.21 28.98
CA MET A 95 -3.80 -5.15 29.48
C MET A 95 -5.08 -5.73 30.09
N LYS A 96 -5.41 -5.33 31.33
CA LYS A 96 -6.65 -5.73 32.03
C LYS A 96 -7.80 -4.74 31.77
N LYS A 97 -7.50 -3.47 31.45
CA LYS A 97 -8.49 -2.39 31.29
C LYS A 97 -8.19 -1.61 29.98
N HIS A 98 -9.19 -0.95 29.45
CA HIS A 98 -9.08 -0.05 28.29
C HIS A 98 -8.63 -0.69 26.96
N VAL A 99 -8.63 -2.02 26.85
CA VAL A 99 -8.24 -2.75 25.62
C VAL A 99 -9.03 -2.25 24.38
N THR A 100 -10.34 -2.07 24.54
CA THR A 100 -11.21 -1.59 23.45
C THR A 100 -10.82 -0.17 23.02
N PHE A 101 -10.57 0.72 23.98
CA PHE A 101 -10.15 2.09 23.68
C PHE A 101 -8.85 2.12 22.89
N VAL A 102 -7.83 1.37 23.32
CA VAL A 102 -6.54 1.28 22.64
C VAL A 102 -6.70 0.71 21.23
N LYS A 103 -7.48 -0.36 21.06
CA LYS A 103 -7.78 -0.92 19.73
C LYS A 103 -8.43 0.12 18.82
N THR A 104 -9.42 0.85 19.32
CA THR A 104 -10.10 1.89 18.53
C THR A 104 -9.13 2.99 18.13
N LEU A 105 -8.31 3.49 19.05
CA LEU A 105 -7.34 4.55 18.80
C LEU A 105 -6.34 4.17 17.68
N TYR A 106 -5.77 2.98 17.76
CA TYR A 106 -4.82 2.48 16.74
C TYR A 106 -5.48 2.10 15.42
N TYR A 107 -6.79 1.84 15.41
CA TYR A 107 -7.55 1.56 14.20
C TYR A 107 -7.95 2.83 13.42
N VAL A 108 -8.01 3.99 14.09
CA VAL A 108 -8.40 5.28 13.46
C VAL A 108 -7.61 5.59 12.20
N PRO A 109 -6.26 5.47 12.15
CA PRO A 109 -5.50 5.75 10.93
C PRO A 109 -5.95 4.95 9.70
N CYS A 110 -6.42 3.72 9.89
CA CYS A 110 -6.89 2.85 8.80
C CYS A 110 -8.15 3.41 8.11
N ILE A 111 -8.99 4.15 8.84
CA ILE A 111 -10.24 4.71 8.31
C ILE A 111 -10.00 6.04 7.58
N ILE A 112 -8.90 6.73 7.88
CA ILE A 112 -8.56 8.01 7.25
C ILE A 112 -8.23 7.80 5.78
N THR A 113 -8.69 8.71 4.91
CA THR A 113 -8.41 8.65 3.48
C THR A 113 -6.91 8.74 3.19
N THR A 114 -6.45 8.06 2.15
CA THR A 114 -5.03 8.09 1.73
C THR A 114 -4.54 9.52 1.47
N VAL A 115 -5.38 10.37 0.88
CA VAL A 115 -5.04 11.78 0.61
C VAL A 115 -4.78 12.55 1.90
N ALA A 116 -5.62 12.37 2.92
CA ALA A 116 -5.44 13.04 4.21
C ALA A 116 -4.17 12.57 4.94
N ILE A 117 -3.87 11.27 4.91
CA ILE A 117 -2.62 10.72 5.45
C ILE A 117 -1.40 11.30 4.69
N ALA A 118 -1.45 11.32 3.35
CA ALA A 118 -0.37 11.88 2.54
C ALA A 118 -0.13 13.36 2.88
N GLN A 119 -1.19 14.16 3.04
CA GLN A 119 -1.08 15.58 3.39
C GLN A 119 -0.52 15.77 4.81
N LEU A 120 -0.96 14.96 5.77
CA LEU A 120 -0.44 14.97 7.14
C LEU A 120 1.08 14.73 7.15
N PHE A 121 1.54 13.64 6.52
CA PHE A 121 2.96 13.31 6.50
C PHE A 121 3.78 14.29 5.67
N ARG A 122 3.22 14.83 4.57
CA ARG A 122 3.85 15.91 3.82
C ARG A 122 4.15 17.12 4.70
N SER A 123 3.20 17.53 5.55
CA SER A 123 3.41 18.62 6.52
C SER A 123 4.43 18.26 7.60
N MET A 124 4.44 17.01 8.07
CA MET A 124 5.42 16.54 9.06
C MET A 124 6.85 16.49 8.51
N TYR A 125 7.01 16.19 7.21
CA TYR A 125 8.31 16.11 6.51
C TYR A 125 8.77 17.46 5.93
N ALA A 126 7.97 18.51 6.01
CA ALA A 126 8.27 19.81 5.41
C ALA A 126 9.58 20.39 5.93
N THR A 127 10.27 21.17 5.08
CA THR A 127 11.46 21.94 5.45
C THR A 127 11.12 23.42 5.68
N GLU A 128 10.13 23.94 4.94
CA GLU A 128 9.68 25.34 5.03
C GLU A 128 8.14 25.41 4.93
N PRO A 129 7.43 25.81 6.01
CA PRO A 129 7.93 25.90 7.38
C PRO A 129 8.35 24.53 7.91
N MET A 130 9.31 24.51 8.85
CA MET A 130 9.88 23.24 9.35
C MET A 130 8.82 22.35 9.99
N GLY A 131 8.66 21.13 9.44
CA GLY A 131 7.72 20.12 9.91
C GLY A 131 8.18 19.41 11.20
N LEU A 132 7.25 18.74 11.86
CA LEU A 132 7.48 18.13 13.18
C LEU A 132 8.67 17.16 13.24
N ILE A 133 8.93 16.40 12.18
CA ILE A 133 10.01 15.43 12.15
C ILE A 133 11.37 16.16 12.12
N ASN A 134 11.52 17.19 11.31
CA ASN A 134 12.74 17.99 11.26
C ASN A 134 12.94 18.79 12.55
N GLN A 135 11.86 19.34 13.13
CA GLN A 135 11.92 20.00 14.44
C GLN A 135 12.37 19.06 15.55
N PHE A 136 11.89 17.82 15.55
CA PHE A 136 12.31 16.80 16.52
C PHE A 136 13.80 16.50 16.40
N PHE A 137 14.33 16.26 15.20
CA PHE A 137 15.77 16.01 15.00
C PHE A 137 16.61 17.21 15.40
N GLN A 138 16.19 18.42 15.12
CA GLN A 138 16.85 19.64 15.56
C GLN A 138 16.86 19.76 17.09
N ALA A 139 15.74 19.50 17.75
CA ALA A 139 15.59 19.62 19.20
C ALA A 139 16.47 18.62 19.99
N ILE A 140 16.77 17.44 19.43
CA ILE A 140 17.66 16.44 20.05
C ILE A 140 19.12 16.61 19.61
N GLY A 141 19.46 17.68 18.88
CA GLY A 141 20.83 17.96 18.43
C GLY A 141 21.30 17.10 17.24
N MET A 142 20.42 16.43 16.54
CA MET A 142 20.71 15.61 15.35
C MET A 142 20.49 16.42 14.06
N GLU A 143 21.11 17.60 13.96
CA GLU A 143 20.94 18.51 12.82
C GLU A 143 21.30 17.86 11.46
N GLY A 144 22.24 16.93 11.43
CA GLY A 144 22.61 16.18 10.23
C GLY A 144 21.48 15.29 9.67
N MET A 145 20.41 15.05 10.42
CA MET A 145 19.23 14.31 9.97
C MET A 145 18.10 15.23 9.47
N VAL A 146 18.24 16.54 9.62
CA VAL A 146 17.29 17.51 9.06
C VAL A 146 17.44 17.53 7.54
N THR A 147 16.40 17.15 6.83
CA THR A 147 16.47 16.99 5.36
C THR A 147 15.12 17.15 4.70
N SER A 148 15.12 17.35 3.38
CA SER A 148 13.93 17.30 2.54
C SER A 148 13.54 15.83 2.28
N TRP A 149 12.89 15.19 3.24
CA TRP A 149 12.59 13.74 3.27
C TRP A 149 12.04 13.18 1.96
N LEU A 150 11.13 13.91 1.30
CA LEU A 150 10.47 13.48 0.05
C LEU A 150 11.27 13.83 -1.21
N ALA A 151 12.17 14.80 -1.14
CA ALA A 151 12.98 15.24 -2.28
C ALA A 151 14.41 14.62 -2.29
N ASN A 152 14.82 14.01 -1.18
CA ASN A 152 16.12 13.37 -1.07
C ASN A 152 16.02 11.90 -1.52
N ILE A 153 16.83 11.50 -2.51
CA ILE A 153 16.83 10.15 -3.09
C ILE A 153 17.11 9.03 -2.07
N HIS A 154 17.83 9.33 -0.98
CA HIS A 154 18.17 8.35 0.05
C HIS A 154 17.06 8.17 1.09
N THR A 155 16.19 9.16 1.27
CA THR A 155 15.14 9.13 2.29
C THR A 155 13.73 8.98 1.72
N ALA A 156 13.52 9.34 0.45
CA ALA A 156 12.19 9.38 -0.17
C ALA A 156 11.45 8.04 -0.06
N LEU A 157 12.14 6.91 -0.31
CA LEU A 157 11.52 5.59 -0.27
C LEU A 157 11.02 5.25 1.15
N ILE A 158 11.83 5.54 2.17
CA ILE A 158 11.43 5.33 3.58
C ILE A 158 10.30 6.29 3.94
N ALA A 159 10.41 7.56 3.53
CA ALA A 159 9.42 8.59 3.83
C ALA A 159 8.03 8.28 3.26
N VAL A 160 7.94 7.59 2.11
CA VAL A 160 6.64 7.15 1.56
C VAL A 160 6.16 5.82 2.14
N SER A 161 7.09 4.95 2.61
CA SER A 161 6.75 3.65 3.19
C SER A 161 6.18 3.76 4.60
N VAL A 162 6.69 4.68 5.41
CA VAL A 162 6.30 4.85 6.83
C VAL A 162 4.82 5.21 7.00
N PRO A 163 4.24 6.17 6.26
CA PRO A 163 2.82 6.47 6.35
C PRO A 163 1.92 5.26 6.08
N GLU A 164 2.24 4.48 5.05
CA GLU A 164 1.46 3.30 4.67
C GLU A 164 1.62 2.17 5.68
N GLY A 165 2.84 1.95 6.18
CA GLY A 165 3.10 0.99 7.25
C GLY A 165 2.34 1.33 8.52
N TRP A 166 2.42 2.57 8.97
CA TRP A 166 1.72 3.07 10.16
C TRP A 166 0.20 2.97 10.04
N ARG A 167 -0.35 3.36 8.88
CA ARG A 167 -1.79 3.41 8.63
C ARG A 167 -2.49 2.09 8.94
N PHE A 168 -1.94 0.98 8.51
CA PHE A 168 -2.57 -0.33 8.65
C PHE A 168 -2.07 -1.16 9.84
N THR A 169 -1.07 -0.69 10.58
CA THR A 169 -0.55 -1.40 11.77
C THR A 169 -1.65 -1.73 12.78
N GLY A 170 -2.58 -0.79 13.04
CA GLY A 170 -3.70 -1.00 13.95
C GLY A 170 -4.69 -2.06 13.49
N MET A 171 -4.92 -2.19 12.18
CA MET A 171 -5.77 -3.24 11.62
C MET A 171 -5.15 -4.62 11.87
N TYR A 172 -3.87 -4.80 11.57
CA TYR A 172 -3.18 -6.08 11.82
C TYR A 172 -3.07 -6.39 13.31
N MET A 173 -2.84 -5.39 14.17
CA MET A 173 -2.91 -5.56 15.62
C MET A 173 -4.26 -6.16 16.06
N VAL A 174 -5.38 -5.65 15.56
CA VAL A 174 -6.73 -6.16 15.91
C VAL A 174 -6.91 -7.59 15.38
N ILE A 175 -6.49 -7.88 14.16
CA ILE A 175 -6.57 -9.23 13.56
C ILE A 175 -5.79 -10.23 14.43
N PHE A 176 -4.52 -9.95 14.73
CA PHE A 176 -3.69 -10.84 15.55
C PHE A 176 -4.22 -11.01 16.99
N TRP A 177 -4.77 -9.94 17.56
CA TRP A 177 -5.37 -10.01 18.89
C TRP A 177 -6.60 -10.92 18.91
N ILE A 178 -7.46 -10.87 17.88
CA ILE A 178 -8.63 -11.76 17.77
C ILE A 178 -8.19 -13.21 17.62
N ILE A 179 -7.21 -13.51 16.76
CA ILE A 179 -6.71 -14.89 16.57
C ILE A 179 -6.15 -15.48 17.86
N LYS A 180 -5.54 -14.67 18.73
CA LYS A 180 -5.00 -15.14 20.01
C LYS A 180 -6.08 -15.38 21.07
N VAL A 181 -7.22 -14.71 20.97
CA VAL A 181 -8.33 -14.82 21.94
C VAL A 181 -9.30 -15.97 21.58
N LEU A 182 -9.25 -16.45 20.32
CA LEU A 182 -9.95 -17.66 19.86
C LEU A 182 -9.16 -18.92 20.22
#